data_39710d9b1c32940ac8f0586fb153a8b8
#
_entry.id   39710d9b1c32940ac8f0586fb153a8b8
#
_cell.length_a   1.000
_cell.length_b   1.000
_cell.length_c   1.000
_cell.angle_alpha   90.00
_cell.angle_beta   90.00
_cell.angle_gamma   90.00
#
_symmetry.space_group_name_H-M   'P 1'
#
loop_
_entity.id
_entity.type
_entity.pdbx_description
1 polymer ?
#
loop_
_entity_poly.entity_id
_entity_poly.type
_entity_poly.pdbx_seq_one_letter_code
_entity_poly.pdbx_strand_id
1 'polypeptide(L)'
;MRTDKERRLLTLFILVVILVTTLPYYLGFQNQGEHWRFTGFVFGVEDGNSYLAKMLRGSAGDWIFENFYTSQPQQGMVAYLPYLLLGKLASPPAWHVQLAVLYHVFRILVVVYLVWSTYRFIALFIKEGWLRYWAVVLIILGGGIGWAAPTLGVSGWLQWLPLSFYSPEAFGFLAVYGIPHLVLSRALLLDGFRILLKGGRFKAGLKMGLLWFALGLVQPLYLITAWGVSGLYIIGLWIFHQVTGDQPETT
;
A
#
# COMPACT_ATOMS: atom_id res chain seq x y z
N MET A 1 -4.04 -20.05 -16.87
CA MET A 1 -2.72 -19.73 -17.48
C MET A 1 -2.75 -18.27 -17.92
N ARG A 2 -1.72 -17.50 -17.59
CA ARG A 2 -1.60 -16.12 -18.12
C ARG A 2 -1.17 -16.21 -19.57
N THR A 3 -1.87 -15.52 -20.46
CA THR A 3 -1.37 -15.33 -21.81
C THR A 3 -0.22 -14.32 -21.81
N ASP A 4 0.71 -14.44 -22.75
CA ASP A 4 1.80 -13.45 -22.89
C ASP A 4 1.27 -12.03 -23.10
N LYS A 5 0.09 -11.93 -23.74
CA LYS A 5 -0.62 -10.67 -23.93
C LYS A 5 -1.03 -10.03 -22.59
N GLU A 6 -1.60 -10.80 -21.65
CA GLU A 6 -1.98 -10.29 -20.33
C GLU A 6 -0.76 -9.79 -19.55
N ARG A 7 0.36 -10.52 -19.61
CA ARG A 7 1.60 -10.11 -18.94
C ARG A 7 2.12 -8.80 -19.50
N ARG A 8 2.15 -8.66 -20.83
CA ARG A 8 2.59 -7.42 -21.51
C ARG A 8 1.71 -6.23 -21.14
N LEU A 9 0.38 -6.39 -21.13
CA LEU A 9 -0.56 -5.33 -20.75
C LEU A 9 -0.37 -4.90 -19.29
N LEU A 10 -0.21 -5.85 -18.36
CA LEU A 10 0.06 -5.53 -16.97
C LEU A 10 1.40 -4.82 -16.78
N THR A 11 2.45 -5.27 -17.49
CA THR A 11 3.76 -4.62 -17.45
C THR A 11 3.67 -3.19 -17.97
N LEU A 12 3.00 -2.97 -19.12
CA LEU A 12 2.76 -1.64 -19.65
C LEU A 12 1.98 -0.76 -18.65
N PHE A 13 0.94 -1.29 -18.06
CA PHE A 13 0.16 -0.58 -17.04
C PHE A 13 1.04 -0.17 -15.84
N ILE A 14 1.87 -1.09 -15.33
CA ILE A 14 2.82 -0.79 -14.24
C ILE A 14 3.75 0.35 -14.64
N LEU A 15 4.33 0.30 -15.85
CA LEU A 15 5.24 1.34 -16.34
C LEU A 15 4.54 2.70 -16.44
N VAL A 16 3.30 2.74 -16.94
CA VAL A 16 2.50 3.97 -17.02
C VAL A 16 2.21 4.52 -15.62
N VAL A 17 1.79 3.68 -14.68
CA VAL A 17 1.53 4.10 -13.30
C VAL A 17 2.79 4.66 -12.65
N ILE A 18 3.94 3.98 -12.79
CA ILE A 18 5.23 4.46 -12.25
C ILE A 18 5.60 5.80 -12.89
N LEU A 19 5.48 5.94 -14.21
CA LEU A 19 5.80 7.18 -14.92
C LEU A 19 4.93 8.34 -14.41
N VAL A 20 3.60 8.17 -14.44
CA VAL A 20 2.64 9.20 -14.05
C VAL A 20 2.81 9.60 -12.59
N THR A 21 3.03 8.65 -11.70
CA THR A 21 3.20 8.93 -10.26
C THR A 21 4.60 9.39 -9.88
N THR A 22 5.61 9.25 -10.74
CA THR A 22 6.99 9.67 -10.45
C THR A 22 7.32 11.01 -11.09
N LEU A 23 6.73 11.33 -12.23
CA LEU A 23 7.01 12.56 -12.95
C LEU A 23 6.86 13.85 -12.12
N PRO A 24 5.80 14.03 -11.28
CA PRO A 24 5.66 15.21 -10.44
C PRO A 24 6.79 15.36 -9.42
N TYR A 25 7.28 14.28 -8.85
CA TYR A 25 8.43 14.31 -7.92
C TYR A 25 9.72 14.67 -8.62
N TYR A 26 9.95 14.09 -9.80
CA TYR A 26 11.10 14.43 -10.63
C TYR A 26 11.11 15.92 -11.00
N LEU A 27 9.98 16.45 -11.46
CA LEU A 27 9.82 17.87 -11.77
C LEU A 27 10.02 18.76 -10.54
N GLY A 28 9.57 18.34 -9.37
CA GLY A 28 9.80 19.04 -8.10
C GLY A 28 11.29 19.18 -7.80
N PHE A 29 12.08 18.11 -7.97
CA PHE A 29 13.53 18.17 -7.79
C PHE A 29 14.24 19.01 -8.87
N GLN A 30 13.80 18.97 -10.11
CA GLN A 30 14.42 19.73 -11.21
C GLN A 30 14.16 21.25 -11.10
N ASN A 31 13.02 21.65 -10.57
CA ASN A 31 12.61 23.04 -10.49
C ASN A 31 13.01 23.72 -9.16
N GLN A 32 13.90 23.11 -8.36
CA GLN A 32 14.41 23.76 -7.14
C GLN A 32 15.12 25.08 -7.48
N GLY A 33 14.88 26.11 -6.66
CA GLY A 33 15.50 27.42 -6.80
C GLY A 33 16.61 27.65 -5.78
N GLU A 34 17.24 28.84 -5.86
CA GLU A 34 18.25 29.24 -4.88
C GLU A 34 17.67 29.46 -3.48
N HIS A 35 16.42 29.92 -3.41
CA HIS A 35 15.73 30.28 -2.16
C HIS A 35 14.74 29.24 -1.64
N TRP A 36 14.53 28.12 -2.36
CA TRP A 36 13.65 27.07 -1.90
C TRP A 36 14.16 25.68 -2.31
N ARG A 37 13.86 24.68 -1.50
CA ARG A 37 14.22 23.30 -1.76
C ARG A 37 12.96 22.45 -1.75
N PHE A 38 12.87 21.53 -2.69
CA PHE A 38 11.80 20.55 -2.73
C PHE A 38 12.00 19.50 -1.63
N THR A 39 10.98 19.27 -0.82
CA THR A 39 11.04 18.33 0.30
C THR A 39 11.11 16.87 -0.11
N GLY A 40 10.80 16.56 -1.39
CA GLY A 40 10.64 15.19 -1.89
C GLY A 40 9.19 14.73 -1.94
N PHE A 41 8.22 15.58 -1.54
CA PHE A 41 6.81 15.21 -1.46
C PHE A 41 5.92 16.24 -2.15
N VAL A 42 5.01 15.76 -3.01
CA VAL A 42 3.96 16.57 -3.66
C VAL A 42 2.63 16.39 -2.92
N PHE A 43 2.42 15.23 -2.31
CA PHE A 43 1.23 14.87 -1.55
C PHE A 43 1.64 14.35 -0.17
N GLY A 44 0.88 14.73 0.87
CA GLY A 44 1.15 14.30 2.24
C GLY A 44 2.53 14.72 2.74
N VAL A 45 2.91 15.99 2.57
CA VAL A 45 4.26 16.51 2.91
C VAL A 45 4.60 16.28 4.37
N GLU A 46 3.65 16.49 5.28
CA GLU A 46 3.82 16.28 6.72
C GLU A 46 4.08 14.81 7.04
N ASP A 47 3.29 13.93 6.46
CA ASP A 47 3.47 12.47 6.58
C ASP A 47 4.81 12.04 5.99
N GLY A 48 5.16 12.56 4.80
CA GLY A 48 6.42 12.30 4.14
C GLY A 48 7.62 12.66 5.00
N ASN A 49 7.60 13.84 5.60
CA ASN A 49 8.66 14.29 6.52
C ASN A 49 8.72 13.37 7.77
N SER A 50 7.59 12.93 8.29
CA SER A 50 7.52 11.95 9.38
C SER A 50 8.15 10.61 8.99
N TYR A 51 7.97 10.15 7.74
CA TYR A 51 8.62 8.93 7.26
C TYR A 51 10.12 9.11 7.07
N LEU A 52 10.58 10.25 6.56
CA LEU A 52 12.01 10.55 6.49
C LEU A 52 12.64 10.64 7.88
N ALA A 53 11.96 11.19 8.88
CA ALA A 53 12.42 11.20 10.26
C ALA A 53 12.63 9.78 10.81
N LYS A 54 11.69 8.84 10.52
CA LYS A 54 11.86 7.43 10.86
C LYS A 54 13.06 6.80 10.14
N MET A 55 13.24 7.11 8.85
CA MET A 55 14.40 6.64 8.09
C MET A 55 15.70 7.21 8.66
N LEU A 56 15.72 8.47 9.08
CA LEU A 56 16.90 9.09 9.72
C LEU A 56 17.28 8.38 11.02
N ARG A 57 16.30 7.95 11.83
CA ARG A 57 16.56 7.12 13.01
C ARG A 57 17.16 5.77 12.62
N GLY A 58 16.64 5.14 11.56
CA GLY A 58 17.23 3.92 11.00
C GLY A 58 18.69 4.10 10.59
N SER A 59 19.07 5.23 9.97
CA SER A 59 20.45 5.53 9.60
C SER A 59 21.37 5.74 10.81
N ALA A 60 20.81 6.20 11.93
CA ALA A 60 21.52 6.30 13.21
C ALA A 60 21.68 4.97 13.94
N GLY A 61 21.12 3.86 13.41
CA GLY A 61 21.27 2.50 13.97
C GLY A 61 20.03 1.94 14.66
N ASP A 62 18.96 2.73 14.84
CA ASP A 62 17.77 2.32 15.56
C ASP A 62 17.02 1.18 14.85
N TRP A 63 16.41 0.31 15.64
CA TRP A 63 15.55 -0.78 15.23
C TRP A 63 14.11 -0.63 15.73
N ILE A 64 13.89 0.30 16.66
CA ILE A 64 12.65 0.53 17.36
C ILE A 64 12.20 1.95 17.06
N PHE A 65 10.92 2.11 16.75
CA PHE A 65 10.30 3.40 16.50
C PHE A 65 9.84 4.04 17.80
N GLU A 66 10.17 5.31 17.97
CA GLU A 66 9.64 6.21 18.98
C GLU A 66 8.93 7.38 18.30
N ASN A 67 7.83 7.83 18.90
CA ASN A 67 7.08 8.96 18.34
C ASN A 67 7.73 10.30 18.74
N PHE A 68 8.19 11.06 17.76
CA PHE A 68 8.86 12.35 17.99
C PHE A 68 7.93 13.52 18.29
N TYR A 69 6.62 13.32 18.13
CA TYR A 69 5.63 14.37 18.33
C TYR A 69 5.08 14.42 19.75
N THR A 70 5.72 13.75 20.70
CA THR A 70 5.36 13.79 22.12
C THR A 70 6.61 13.87 22.99
N SER A 71 6.52 14.65 24.05
CA SER A 71 7.54 14.73 25.12
C SER A 71 7.29 13.73 26.26
N GLN A 72 6.19 12.97 26.19
CA GLN A 72 5.90 11.97 27.22
C GLN A 72 6.88 10.80 27.13
N PRO A 73 7.33 10.24 28.26
CA PRO A 73 8.10 9.02 28.27
C PRO A 73 7.33 7.90 27.54
N GLN A 74 7.97 7.23 26.62
CA GLN A 74 7.36 6.15 25.84
C GLN A 74 8.31 4.96 25.72
N GLN A 75 7.74 3.80 25.62
CA GLN A 75 8.48 2.61 25.23
C GLN A 75 8.45 2.53 23.69
N GLY A 76 9.62 2.32 23.10
CA GLY A 76 9.70 2.13 21.65
C GLY A 76 8.91 0.92 21.19
N MET A 77 8.37 0.98 19.97
CA MET A 77 7.58 -0.09 19.38
C MET A 77 8.17 -0.58 18.06
N VAL A 78 7.92 -1.85 17.75
CA VAL A 78 8.29 -2.42 16.44
C VAL A 78 7.17 -2.10 15.44
N ALA A 79 7.22 -0.90 14.89
CA ALA A 79 6.27 -0.43 13.86
C ALA A 79 7.04 0.36 12.79
N TYR A 80 6.45 0.52 11.62
CA TYR A 80 7.06 1.24 10.50
C TYR A 80 8.45 0.72 10.12
N LEU A 81 8.69 -0.56 10.38
CA LEU A 81 9.98 -1.22 10.17
C LEU A 81 10.58 -0.98 8.77
N PRO A 82 9.80 -0.94 7.66
CA PRO A 82 10.37 -0.65 6.34
C PRO A 82 11.15 0.67 6.29
N TYR A 83 10.67 1.72 6.96
CA TYR A 83 11.35 3.01 6.96
C TYR A 83 12.65 2.98 7.77
N LEU A 84 12.67 2.33 8.92
CA LEU A 84 13.89 2.13 9.69
C LEU A 84 14.94 1.35 8.88
N LEU A 85 14.51 0.30 8.16
CA LEU A 85 15.40 -0.51 7.31
C LEU A 85 15.94 0.29 6.12
N LEU A 86 15.10 1.07 5.45
CA LEU A 86 15.52 1.93 4.35
C LEU A 86 16.55 2.97 4.83
N GLY A 87 16.34 3.52 6.03
CA GLY A 87 17.27 4.47 6.63
C GLY A 87 18.68 3.90 6.80
N LYS A 88 18.81 2.61 7.14
CA LYS A 88 20.11 1.93 7.29
C LYS A 88 20.93 1.88 5.99
N LEU A 89 20.33 2.15 4.85
CA LEU A 89 21.00 2.22 3.54
C LEU A 89 21.55 3.62 3.24
N ALA A 90 21.22 4.63 4.05
CA ALA A 90 21.68 6.01 3.86
C ALA A 90 22.89 6.32 4.75
N SER A 91 23.75 7.22 4.27
CA SER A 91 24.95 7.68 4.99
C SER A 91 25.23 9.17 4.74
N PRO A 92 25.92 9.86 5.68
CA PRO A 92 26.30 11.25 5.47
C PRO A 92 27.13 11.43 4.17
N PRO A 93 27.19 12.64 3.60
CA PRO A 93 26.60 13.90 4.09
C PRO A 93 25.21 14.21 3.52
N ALA A 94 24.72 13.49 2.52
CA ALA A 94 23.52 13.85 1.74
C ALA A 94 22.26 13.11 2.21
N TRP A 95 22.06 12.95 3.50
CA TRP A 95 20.97 12.17 4.06
C TRP A 95 19.60 12.48 3.47
N HIS A 96 19.19 13.76 3.45
CA HIS A 96 17.83 14.11 3.00
C HIS A 96 17.55 13.61 1.58
N VAL A 97 18.46 13.87 0.64
CA VAL A 97 18.29 13.46 -0.77
C VAL A 97 18.32 11.93 -0.87
N GLN A 98 19.25 11.25 -0.18
CA GLN A 98 19.31 9.79 -0.18
C GLN A 98 18.06 9.16 0.38
N LEU A 99 17.56 9.67 1.52
CA LEU A 99 16.33 9.18 2.14
C LEU A 99 15.12 9.37 1.23
N ALA A 100 14.98 10.54 0.59
CA ALA A 100 13.91 10.81 -0.38
C ALA A 100 14.00 9.87 -1.60
N VAL A 101 15.19 9.62 -2.14
CA VAL A 101 15.40 8.68 -3.25
C VAL A 101 15.04 7.25 -2.82
N LEU A 102 15.53 6.78 -1.66
CA LEU A 102 15.21 5.46 -1.12
C LEU A 102 13.71 5.29 -0.89
N TYR A 103 13.04 6.33 -0.37
CA TYR A 103 11.60 6.33 -0.21
C TYR A 103 10.87 6.11 -1.55
N HIS A 104 11.25 6.83 -2.60
CA HIS A 104 10.62 6.70 -3.92
C HIS A 104 10.98 5.40 -4.63
N VAL A 105 12.19 4.86 -4.46
CA VAL A 105 12.54 3.52 -4.94
C VAL A 105 11.66 2.48 -4.25
N PHE A 106 11.50 2.55 -2.93
CA PHE A 106 10.60 1.68 -2.20
C PHE A 106 9.15 1.81 -2.70
N ARG A 107 8.67 3.05 -2.92
CA ARG A 107 7.34 3.32 -3.50
C ARG A 107 7.15 2.60 -4.83
N ILE A 108 8.10 2.69 -5.74
CA ILE A 108 8.05 2.03 -7.06
C ILE A 108 7.97 0.50 -6.89
N LEU A 109 8.83 -0.07 -6.05
CA LEU A 109 8.88 -1.53 -5.84
C LEU A 109 7.56 -2.08 -5.27
N VAL A 110 6.97 -1.39 -4.29
CA VAL A 110 5.72 -1.84 -3.69
C VAL A 110 4.51 -1.63 -4.59
N VAL A 111 4.54 -0.64 -5.50
CA VAL A 111 3.51 -0.47 -6.55
C VAL A 111 3.52 -1.65 -7.51
N VAL A 112 4.69 -2.08 -7.97
CA VAL A 112 4.83 -3.29 -8.80
C VAL A 112 4.25 -4.49 -8.07
N TYR A 113 4.60 -4.67 -6.79
CA TYR A 113 4.10 -5.78 -5.98
C TYR A 113 2.58 -5.72 -5.80
N LEU A 114 2.01 -4.53 -5.51
CA LEU A 114 0.56 -4.36 -5.36
C LEU A 114 -0.20 -4.74 -6.64
N VAL A 115 0.23 -4.24 -7.81
CA VAL A 115 -0.42 -4.56 -9.09
C VAL A 115 -0.45 -6.07 -9.33
N TRP A 116 0.68 -6.76 -9.08
CA TRP A 116 0.75 -8.21 -9.21
C TRP A 116 -0.10 -8.96 -8.19
N SER A 117 -0.12 -8.52 -6.94
CA SER A 117 -0.94 -9.14 -5.88
C SER A 117 -2.42 -8.94 -6.16
N THR A 118 -2.83 -7.73 -6.57
CA THR A 118 -4.20 -7.42 -6.98
C THR A 118 -4.64 -8.29 -8.15
N TYR A 119 -3.82 -8.39 -9.21
CA TYR A 119 -4.15 -9.24 -10.35
C TYR A 119 -4.32 -10.72 -9.95
N ARG A 120 -3.43 -11.25 -9.11
CA ARG A 120 -3.50 -12.63 -8.63
C ARG A 120 -4.71 -12.89 -7.75
N PHE A 121 -5.12 -11.90 -6.95
CA PHE A 121 -6.30 -11.99 -6.10
C PHE A 121 -7.58 -11.99 -6.95
N ILE A 122 -7.72 -11.03 -7.87
CA ILE A 122 -8.88 -10.94 -8.79
C ILE A 122 -9.02 -12.19 -9.63
N ALA A 123 -7.92 -12.84 -10.02
CA ALA A 123 -7.93 -14.07 -10.79
C ALA A 123 -8.59 -15.27 -10.07
N LEU A 124 -8.92 -15.15 -8.78
CA LEU A 124 -9.75 -16.14 -8.08
C LEU A 124 -11.23 -16.05 -8.47
N PHE A 125 -11.69 -14.87 -8.84
CA PHE A 125 -13.10 -14.55 -9.06
C PHE A 125 -13.44 -14.33 -10.54
N ILE A 126 -12.52 -13.72 -11.30
CA ILE A 126 -12.73 -13.36 -12.69
C ILE A 126 -11.86 -14.23 -13.60
N LYS A 127 -12.48 -15.02 -14.48
CA LYS A 127 -11.78 -15.92 -15.41
C LYS A 127 -11.26 -15.18 -16.65
N GLU A 128 -11.99 -14.21 -17.16
CA GLU A 128 -11.68 -13.46 -18.38
C GLU A 128 -10.54 -12.49 -18.16
N GLY A 129 -9.44 -12.63 -18.93
CA GLY A 129 -8.24 -11.82 -18.79
C GLY A 129 -8.45 -10.31 -18.98
N TRP A 130 -9.35 -9.96 -19.91
CA TRP A 130 -9.73 -8.57 -20.19
C TRP A 130 -10.43 -7.92 -18.98
N LEU A 131 -11.41 -8.58 -18.38
CA LEU A 131 -12.11 -8.07 -17.20
C LEU A 131 -11.18 -7.98 -15.98
N ARG A 132 -10.27 -8.96 -15.80
CA ARG A 132 -9.23 -8.88 -14.78
C ARG A 132 -8.35 -7.65 -14.92
N TYR A 133 -7.91 -7.38 -16.15
CA TYR A 133 -7.07 -6.21 -16.43
C TYR A 133 -7.78 -4.92 -16.01
N TRP A 134 -9.03 -4.72 -16.46
CA TRP A 134 -9.78 -3.52 -16.11
C TRP A 134 -10.12 -3.43 -14.62
N ALA A 135 -10.40 -4.53 -13.96
CA ALA A 135 -10.59 -4.55 -12.52
C ALA A 135 -9.33 -4.10 -11.77
N VAL A 136 -8.14 -4.55 -12.21
CA VAL A 136 -6.87 -4.05 -11.66
C VAL A 136 -6.71 -2.54 -11.88
N VAL A 137 -6.96 -2.06 -13.10
CA VAL A 137 -6.87 -0.63 -13.44
C VAL A 137 -7.76 0.20 -12.53
N LEU A 138 -9.03 -0.22 -12.37
CA LEU A 138 -10.01 0.47 -11.52
C LEU A 138 -9.60 0.47 -10.04
N ILE A 139 -9.05 -0.63 -9.51
CA ILE A 139 -8.62 -0.72 -8.11
C ILE A 139 -7.38 0.14 -7.85
N ILE A 140 -6.40 0.10 -8.75
CA ILE A 140 -5.13 0.82 -8.58
C ILE A 140 -5.31 2.33 -8.79
N LEU A 141 -6.08 2.72 -9.82
CA LEU A 141 -6.34 4.13 -10.14
C LEU A 141 -7.60 4.68 -9.48
N GLY A 142 -8.32 3.89 -8.70
CA GLY A 142 -9.54 4.30 -8.01
C GLY A 142 -9.29 5.53 -7.12
N GLY A 143 -9.71 6.71 -7.60
CA GLY A 143 -9.59 7.99 -6.92
C GLY A 143 -10.92 8.56 -6.43
N GLY A 144 -12.01 7.79 -6.55
CA GLY A 144 -13.35 8.28 -6.25
C GLY A 144 -13.85 9.31 -7.27
N ILE A 145 -15.04 9.84 -7.03
CA ILE A 145 -15.69 10.85 -7.89
C ILE A 145 -15.62 12.27 -7.32
N GLY A 146 -14.86 12.47 -6.22
CA GLY A 146 -14.76 13.77 -5.55
C GLY A 146 -14.27 14.92 -6.45
N TRP A 147 -13.47 14.60 -7.48
CA TRP A 147 -13.00 15.54 -8.48
C TRP A 147 -14.16 16.18 -9.29
N ALA A 148 -15.31 15.51 -9.38
CA ALA A 148 -16.46 16.05 -10.10
C ALA A 148 -17.05 17.29 -9.41
N ALA A 149 -16.95 17.40 -8.09
CA ALA A 149 -17.51 18.56 -7.36
C ALA A 149 -16.86 19.89 -7.79
N PRO A 150 -15.52 20.05 -7.84
CA PRO A 150 -14.90 21.26 -8.36
C PRO A 150 -15.20 21.51 -9.85
N THR A 151 -15.18 20.44 -10.67
CA THR A 151 -15.43 20.59 -12.11
C THR A 151 -16.85 21.00 -12.45
N LEU A 152 -17.82 20.62 -11.63
CA LEU A 152 -19.23 21.00 -11.75
C LEU A 152 -19.58 22.33 -11.05
N GLY A 153 -18.60 22.98 -10.43
CA GLY A 153 -18.81 24.23 -9.70
C GLY A 153 -19.59 24.09 -8.39
N VAL A 154 -19.81 22.86 -7.90
CA VAL A 154 -20.58 22.58 -6.67
C VAL A 154 -19.70 22.45 -5.41
N SER A 155 -18.42 22.73 -5.51
CA SER A 155 -17.47 22.67 -4.38
C SER A 155 -17.85 23.61 -3.23
N GLY A 156 -18.55 24.71 -3.49
CA GLY A 156 -19.06 25.61 -2.45
C GLY A 156 -20.15 25.00 -1.55
N TRP A 157 -20.79 23.93 -1.99
CA TRP A 157 -21.76 23.16 -1.18
C TRP A 157 -21.06 22.20 -0.22
N LEU A 158 -19.85 21.78 -0.57
CA LEU A 158 -19.00 20.95 0.26
C LEU A 158 -18.10 21.91 1.04
N GLN A 159 -18.41 22.18 2.29
CA GLN A 159 -17.57 23.01 3.18
C GLN A 159 -16.15 22.43 3.35
N TRP A 160 -15.91 21.21 2.87
CA TRP A 160 -14.65 20.44 2.99
C TRP A 160 -14.26 19.82 1.65
N LEU A 161 -12.96 19.65 1.43
CA LEU A 161 -12.47 18.89 0.29
C LEU A 161 -12.99 17.44 0.36
N PRO A 162 -13.42 16.84 -0.77
CA PRO A 162 -13.80 15.44 -0.81
C PRO A 162 -12.68 14.52 -0.32
N LEU A 163 -13.01 13.45 0.41
CA LEU A 163 -12.06 12.46 0.93
C LEU A 163 -11.10 11.93 -0.12
N SER A 164 -11.51 11.87 -1.39
CA SER A 164 -10.68 11.44 -2.51
C SER A 164 -9.42 12.29 -2.75
N PHE A 165 -9.31 13.46 -2.14
CA PHE A 165 -8.14 14.31 -2.26
C PHE A 165 -7.12 14.15 -1.13
N TYR A 166 -7.49 13.57 0.01
CA TYR A 166 -6.62 13.52 1.17
C TYR A 166 -6.62 12.21 1.97
N SER A 167 -7.46 11.22 1.61
CA SER A 167 -7.51 9.92 2.33
C SER A 167 -6.88 8.79 1.51
N PRO A 168 -5.58 8.56 1.61
CA PRO A 168 -4.91 7.46 0.92
C PRO A 168 -5.33 6.08 1.44
N GLU A 169 -5.89 6.01 2.64
CA GLU A 169 -6.44 4.79 3.22
C GLU A 169 -7.65 4.27 2.44
N ALA A 170 -8.46 5.17 1.90
CA ALA A 170 -9.68 4.84 1.18
C ALA A 170 -9.46 4.72 -0.34
N PHE A 171 -8.52 5.47 -0.91
CA PHE A 171 -8.37 5.58 -2.36
C PHE A 171 -7.04 4.99 -2.87
N GLY A 172 -7.17 4.10 -3.88
CA GLY A 172 -6.03 3.38 -4.45
C GLY A 172 -4.98 4.31 -5.04
N PHE A 173 -5.40 5.29 -5.84
CA PHE A 173 -4.49 6.22 -6.51
C PHE A 173 -3.64 7.03 -5.52
N LEU A 174 -4.23 7.61 -4.48
CA LEU A 174 -3.47 8.40 -3.50
C LEU A 174 -2.41 7.58 -2.76
N ALA A 175 -2.75 6.34 -2.40
CA ALA A 175 -1.78 5.45 -1.77
C ALA A 175 -0.59 5.17 -2.70
N VAL A 176 -0.87 4.80 -3.97
CA VAL A 176 0.14 4.53 -5.00
C VAL A 176 0.98 5.79 -5.30
N TYR A 177 0.34 6.95 -5.28
CA TYR A 177 0.99 8.23 -5.55
C TYR A 177 2.01 8.60 -4.45
N GLY A 178 1.67 8.43 -3.16
CA GLY A 178 2.50 8.99 -2.11
C GLY A 178 2.80 8.13 -0.89
N ILE A 179 2.08 7.03 -0.60
CA ILE A 179 2.15 6.36 0.71
C ILE A 179 2.54 4.86 0.59
N PRO A 180 3.84 4.55 0.42
CA PRO A 180 4.30 3.20 0.08
C PRO A 180 3.99 2.12 1.12
N HIS A 181 3.95 2.43 2.42
CA HIS A 181 3.61 1.43 3.42
C HIS A 181 2.14 0.98 3.33
N LEU A 182 1.20 1.86 2.94
CA LEU A 182 -0.19 1.46 2.68
C LEU A 182 -0.28 0.56 1.44
N VAL A 183 0.50 0.87 0.40
CA VAL A 183 0.60 0.05 -0.81
C VAL A 183 1.12 -1.35 -0.48
N LEU A 184 2.21 -1.44 0.31
CA LEU A 184 2.77 -2.72 0.75
C LEU A 184 1.76 -3.49 1.61
N SER A 185 1.10 -2.82 2.54
CA SER A 185 0.10 -3.43 3.41
C SER A 185 -1.06 -4.04 2.64
N ARG A 186 -1.57 -3.34 1.63
CA ARG A 186 -2.62 -3.87 0.74
C ARG A 186 -2.16 -5.10 -0.04
N ALA A 187 -0.93 -5.09 -0.54
CA ALA A 187 -0.37 -6.23 -1.27
C ALA A 187 -0.23 -7.47 -0.37
N LEU A 188 0.30 -7.30 0.85
CA LEU A 188 0.43 -8.36 1.85
C LEU A 188 -0.93 -8.92 2.29
N LEU A 189 -1.91 -8.03 2.51
CA LEU A 189 -3.28 -8.37 2.88
C LEU A 189 -3.93 -9.24 1.80
N LEU A 190 -3.87 -8.80 0.53
CA LEU A 190 -4.44 -9.51 -0.61
C LEU A 190 -3.78 -10.86 -0.85
N ASP A 191 -2.45 -10.96 -0.71
CA ASP A 191 -1.76 -12.25 -0.85
C ASP A 191 -2.10 -13.20 0.31
N GLY A 192 -2.31 -12.70 1.53
CA GLY A 192 -2.82 -13.49 2.65
C GLY A 192 -4.23 -14.02 2.38
N PHE A 193 -5.17 -13.17 1.98
CA PHE A 193 -6.53 -13.59 1.62
C PHE A 193 -6.54 -14.55 0.43
N ARG A 194 -5.65 -14.36 -0.55
CA ARG A 194 -5.51 -15.29 -1.66
C ARG A 194 -5.10 -16.68 -1.21
N ILE A 195 -4.25 -16.80 -0.20
CA ILE A 195 -3.86 -18.09 0.38
C ILE A 195 -5.04 -18.70 1.14
N LEU A 196 -5.73 -17.89 1.96
CA LEU A 196 -6.91 -18.32 2.72
C LEU A 196 -7.99 -18.91 1.82
N LEU A 197 -8.37 -18.18 0.75
CA LEU A 197 -9.43 -18.59 -0.18
C LEU A 197 -9.06 -19.80 -1.04
N LYS A 198 -7.76 -20.04 -1.28
CA LYS A 198 -7.33 -21.26 -1.98
C LYS A 198 -7.32 -22.49 -1.09
N GLY A 199 -7.41 -22.30 0.18
CA GLY A 199 -7.20 -23.36 1.15
C GLY A 199 -5.75 -23.87 1.16
N GLY A 200 -5.51 -24.90 1.92
CA GLY A 200 -4.23 -25.59 1.92
C GLY A 200 -3.85 -26.07 3.33
N ARG A 201 -2.81 -26.94 3.35
CA ARG A 201 -2.29 -27.55 4.56
C ARG A 201 -1.40 -26.58 5.34
N PHE A 202 -0.78 -27.04 6.39
CA PHE A 202 0.07 -26.29 7.33
C PHE A 202 1.05 -25.29 6.65
N LYS A 203 1.71 -25.69 5.54
CA LYS A 203 2.62 -24.77 4.81
C LYS A 203 1.95 -23.53 4.26
N ALA A 204 0.68 -23.62 3.81
CA ALA A 204 -0.08 -22.48 3.34
C ALA A 204 -0.44 -21.55 4.51
N GLY A 205 -0.89 -22.12 5.63
CA GLY A 205 -1.15 -21.37 6.87
C GLY A 205 0.09 -20.66 7.39
N LEU A 206 1.24 -21.33 7.43
CA LEU A 206 2.52 -20.71 7.82
C LEU A 206 2.87 -19.54 6.91
N LYS A 207 2.75 -19.71 5.58
CA LYS A 207 3.03 -18.63 4.62
C LYS A 207 2.09 -17.43 4.82
N MET A 208 0.81 -17.68 5.03
CA MET A 208 -0.18 -16.63 5.33
C MET A 208 0.18 -15.92 6.63
N GLY A 209 0.51 -16.66 7.69
CA GLY A 209 0.93 -16.12 8.98
C GLY A 209 2.18 -15.23 8.86
N LEU A 210 3.19 -15.65 8.09
CA LEU A 210 4.38 -14.84 7.82
C LEU A 210 4.07 -13.55 7.04
N LEU A 211 3.17 -13.60 6.05
CA LEU A 211 2.74 -12.41 5.32
C LEU A 211 2.01 -11.43 6.24
N TRP A 212 1.13 -11.90 7.11
CA TRP A 212 0.39 -11.03 8.03
C TRP A 212 1.21 -10.61 9.25
N PHE A 213 2.21 -11.39 9.65
CA PHE A 213 3.23 -10.90 10.57
C PHE A 213 3.99 -9.72 9.99
N ALA A 214 4.47 -9.84 8.73
CA ALA A 214 5.10 -8.73 8.02
C ALA A 214 4.14 -7.53 7.87
N LEU A 215 2.85 -7.77 7.58
CA LEU A 215 1.81 -6.74 7.56
C LEU A 215 1.73 -5.97 8.88
N GLY A 216 1.78 -6.66 10.01
CA GLY A 216 1.78 -6.04 11.35
C GLY A 216 2.99 -5.15 11.59
N LEU A 217 4.16 -5.50 11.07
CA LEU A 217 5.38 -4.69 11.17
C LEU A 217 5.35 -3.44 10.26
N VAL A 218 4.55 -3.48 9.19
CA VAL A 218 4.37 -2.36 8.24
C VAL A 218 3.28 -1.41 8.71
N GLN A 219 2.09 -1.96 9.00
CA GLN A 219 0.89 -1.20 9.36
C GLN A 219 -0.03 -2.05 10.25
N PRO A 220 0.10 -1.94 11.59
CA PRO A 220 -0.63 -2.80 12.53
C PRO A 220 -2.16 -2.77 12.38
N LEU A 221 -2.74 -1.62 12.00
CA LEU A 221 -4.20 -1.48 11.84
C LEU A 221 -4.77 -2.42 10.77
N TYR A 222 -4.00 -2.79 9.75
CA TYR A 222 -4.44 -3.73 8.73
C TYR A 222 -4.61 -5.17 9.26
N LEU A 223 -4.00 -5.51 10.41
CA LEU A 223 -4.25 -6.80 11.07
C LEU A 223 -5.69 -6.93 11.56
N ILE A 224 -6.31 -5.83 12.00
CA ILE A 224 -7.73 -5.82 12.40
C ILE A 224 -8.59 -6.21 11.19
N THR A 225 -8.30 -5.66 10.01
CA THR A 225 -8.97 -6.02 8.77
C THR A 225 -8.71 -7.48 8.40
N ALA A 226 -7.45 -7.93 8.48
CA ALA A 226 -7.07 -9.31 8.15
C ALA A 226 -7.83 -10.33 9.02
N TRP A 227 -7.83 -10.13 10.32
CA TRP A 227 -8.46 -11.05 11.26
C TRP A 227 -9.99 -10.91 11.27
N GLY A 228 -10.51 -9.68 11.19
CA GLY A 228 -11.95 -9.44 11.15
C GLY A 228 -12.60 -10.08 9.92
N VAL A 229 -12.06 -9.85 8.74
CA VAL A 229 -12.57 -10.46 7.49
C VAL A 229 -12.42 -11.98 7.51
N SER A 230 -11.28 -12.51 7.99
CA SER A 230 -11.08 -13.96 8.07
C SER A 230 -12.01 -14.62 9.08
N GLY A 231 -12.22 -13.98 10.23
CA GLY A 231 -13.16 -14.47 11.24
C GLY A 231 -14.60 -14.53 10.71
N LEU A 232 -15.04 -13.45 10.06
CA LEU A 232 -16.37 -13.40 9.44
C LEU A 232 -16.53 -14.46 8.33
N TYR A 233 -15.48 -14.66 7.53
CA TYR A 233 -15.47 -15.71 6.50
C TYR A 233 -15.59 -17.10 7.10
N ILE A 234 -14.83 -17.42 8.14
CA ILE A 234 -14.89 -18.72 8.83
C ILE A 234 -16.28 -18.95 9.48
N ILE A 235 -16.80 -17.92 10.16
CA ILE A 235 -18.15 -17.97 10.75
C ILE A 235 -19.21 -18.20 9.67
N GLY A 236 -19.10 -17.47 8.55
CA GLY A 236 -20.01 -17.62 7.40
C GLY A 236 -19.99 -19.04 6.83
N LEU A 237 -18.81 -19.64 6.66
CA LEU A 237 -18.66 -21.03 6.23
C LEU A 237 -19.28 -22.00 7.23
N TRP A 238 -19.05 -21.79 8.51
CA TRP A 238 -19.63 -22.64 9.56
C TRP A 238 -21.16 -22.59 9.55
N ILE A 239 -21.75 -21.40 9.48
CA ILE A 239 -23.21 -21.23 9.38
C ILE A 239 -23.74 -21.91 8.10
N PHE A 240 -23.07 -21.71 6.97
CA PHE A 240 -23.47 -22.32 5.69
C PHE A 240 -23.51 -23.85 5.79
N HIS A 241 -22.48 -24.48 6.36
CA HIS A 241 -22.45 -25.93 6.58
C HIS A 241 -23.55 -26.43 7.53
N GLN A 242 -23.87 -25.65 8.57
CA GLN A 242 -24.98 -26.02 9.48
C GLN A 242 -26.34 -25.98 8.79
N VAL A 243 -26.54 -25.04 7.85
CA VAL A 243 -27.81 -24.85 7.14
C VAL A 243 -27.96 -25.83 5.98
N THR A 244 -26.90 -26.11 5.24
CA THR A 244 -26.96 -26.98 4.05
C THR A 244 -26.78 -28.47 4.35
N GLY A 245 -26.24 -28.82 5.51
CA GLY A 245 -25.91 -30.20 5.89
C GLY A 245 -24.71 -30.79 5.12
N ASP A 246 -24.07 -30.00 4.24
CA ASP A 246 -22.90 -30.42 3.49
C ASP A 246 -21.68 -30.52 4.43
N GLN A 247 -21.10 -31.71 4.57
CA GLN A 247 -19.82 -31.90 5.25
C GLN A 247 -18.71 -31.35 4.33
N PRO A 248 -17.74 -30.56 4.87
CA PRO A 248 -16.60 -30.13 4.08
C PRO A 248 -15.84 -31.36 3.58
N GLU A 249 -15.72 -31.52 2.26
CA GLU A 249 -14.79 -32.52 1.71
C GLU A 249 -13.39 -32.24 2.28
N THR A 250 -12.94 -33.11 3.16
CA THR A 250 -11.58 -33.09 3.71
C THR A 250 -10.62 -33.55 2.62
N THR A 251 -10.22 -32.64 1.72
CA THR A 251 -9.15 -32.85 0.74
C THR A 251 -7.79 -32.36 1.25
#